data_d170237d5b898f22c4b415e8121858d3
#
_entry.id   d170237d5b898f22c4b415e8121858d3
#
_cell.length_a   1.000
_cell.length_b   1.000
_cell.length_c   1.000
_cell.angle_alpha   90.00
_cell.angle_beta   90.00
_cell.angle_gamma   90.00
#
_symmetry.space_group_name_H-M   'P 1'
#
loop_
_entity.id
_entity.type
_entity.pdbx_description
1 polymer ?
#
loop_
_entity_poly.entity_id
_entity_poly.type
_entity_poly.pdbx_seq_one_letter_code
_entity_poly.pdbx_strand_id
1 'polypeptide(L)'
;EGIPHIIVANHQSPYDIPPIIWYLRKIHPKFISKKELGRGIPSVSYNLRKGGSILIDRKNPRQSLPEIKKFAQYLNNTNRSAVIFPEGTRSKTGMPRKFSPNGLKMLFKFCPKAVIVPVTINNSWKIVKHGAFPLELGVKVKFTVQDPILVHQFDTETLIEKVEQEIIKDIINQ
;
A
#
# COMPACT_ATOMS: atom_id res chain seq x y z
N GLU A 1 9.50 -4.23 19.04
CA GLU A 1 9.88 -5.30 18.09
C GLU A 1 8.82 -6.40 18.11
N GLY A 2 8.45 -6.94 16.95
CA GLY A 2 7.57 -8.11 16.88
C GLY A 2 6.08 -7.84 16.63
N ILE A 3 5.68 -6.63 16.25
CA ILE A 3 4.29 -6.33 15.89
C ILE A 3 4.19 -6.13 14.37
N PRO A 4 3.25 -6.79 13.67
CA PRO A 4 3.06 -6.57 12.25
C PRO A 4 2.53 -5.16 11.98
N HIS A 5 3.02 -4.51 10.91
CA HIS A 5 2.54 -3.20 10.49
C HIS A 5 1.79 -3.33 9.16
N ILE A 6 0.68 -2.64 9.03
CA ILE A 6 -0.05 -2.49 7.77
C ILE A 6 0.07 -1.04 7.33
N ILE A 7 0.97 -0.81 6.39
CA ILE A 7 1.18 0.50 5.79
C ILE A 7 0.08 0.70 4.73
N VAL A 8 -0.76 1.68 4.93
CA VAL A 8 -1.82 2.06 3.99
C VAL A 8 -1.45 3.40 3.38
N ALA A 9 -1.30 3.46 2.07
CA ALA A 9 -0.89 4.68 1.39
C ALA A 9 -1.76 4.96 0.17
N ASN A 10 -1.89 6.24 -0.22
CA ASN A 10 -2.36 6.60 -1.55
C ASN A 10 -1.31 6.27 -2.60
N HIS A 11 -1.69 6.19 -3.87
CA HIS A 11 -0.80 5.74 -4.94
C HIS A 11 -0.81 6.70 -6.12
N GLN A 12 0.33 7.27 -6.45
CA GLN A 12 0.45 8.29 -7.49
C GLN A 12 1.38 7.86 -8.64
N SER A 13 2.44 7.11 -8.34
CA SER A 13 3.40 6.71 -9.38
C SER A 13 4.12 5.39 -9.05
N PRO A 14 4.86 4.79 -10.01
CA PRO A 14 5.75 3.66 -9.71
C PRO A 14 6.85 4.03 -8.70
N TYR A 15 7.20 5.31 -8.62
CA TYR A 15 8.25 5.85 -7.75
C TYR A 15 7.82 6.00 -6.29
N ASP A 16 6.58 5.65 -5.93
CA ASP A 16 6.13 5.55 -4.54
C ASP A 16 6.79 4.37 -3.82
N ILE A 17 7.12 3.30 -4.56
CA ILE A 17 7.56 2.02 -3.99
C ILE A 17 9.02 2.05 -3.48
N PRO A 18 10.03 2.55 -4.23
CA PRO A 18 11.41 2.54 -3.78
C PRO A 18 11.65 3.25 -2.45
N PRO A 19 11.10 4.45 -2.18
CA PRO A 19 11.24 5.09 -0.88
C PRO A 19 10.61 4.28 0.26
N ILE A 20 9.42 3.70 0.05
CA ILE A 20 8.77 2.85 1.04
C ILE A 20 9.67 1.65 1.40
N ILE A 21 10.24 0.97 0.40
CA ILE A 21 11.16 -0.15 0.64
C ILE A 21 12.39 0.32 1.42
N TRP A 22 12.98 1.44 1.04
CA TRP A 22 14.21 1.94 1.64
C TRP A 22 14.01 2.38 3.09
N TYR A 23 13.03 3.23 3.34
CA TYR A 23 12.81 3.80 4.67
C TYR A 23 12.21 2.78 5.65
N LEU A 24 11.38 1.85 5.16
CA LEU A 24 10.74 0.83 5.98
C LEU A 24 11.45 -0.53 5.96
N ARG A 25 12.68 -0.63 5.44
CA ARG A 25 13.41 -1.90 5.30
C ARG A 25 13.55 -2.69 6.60
N LYS A 26 13.62 -2.02 7.75
CA LYS A 26 13.74 -2.66 9.08
C LYS A 26 12.51 -3.50 9.45
N ILE A 27 11.34 -3.16 8.95
CA ILE A 27 10.08 -3.88 9.19
C ILE A 27 9.71 -4.82 8.04
N HIS A 28 10.61 -5.02 7.09
CA HIS A 28 10.48 -5.97 5.99
C HIS A 28 9.14 -5.86 5.22
N PRO A 29 8.83 -4.71 4.61
CA PRO A 29 7.54 -4.47 3.95
C PRO A 29 7.32 -5.43 2.78
N LYS A 30 6.13 -6.05 2.73
CA LYS A 30 5.66 -6.92 1.65
C LYS A 30 4.48 -6.26 0.96
N PHE A 31 4.41 -6.36 -0.35
CA PHE A 31 3.43 -5.62 -1.13
C PHE A 31 2.27 -6.50 -1.58
N ILE A 32 1.07 -5.92 -1.58
CA ILE A 32 -0.08 -6.47 -2.29
C ILE A 32 -0.09 -5.86 -3.69
N SER A 33 0.37 -6.62 -4.66
CA SER A 33 0.64 -6.15 -6.01
C SER A 33 -0.28 -6.79 -7.04
N LYS A 34 -0.42 -6.11 -8.17
CA LYS A 34 -1.19 -6.61 -9.32
C LYS A 34 -0.49 -7.81 -9.96
N LYS A 35 -1.24 -8.85 -10.32
CA LYS A 35 -0.72 -10.12 -10.87
C LYS A 35 0.20 -9.94 -12.08
N GLU A 36 -0.12 -8.98 -12.93
CA GLU A 36 0.65 -8.70 -14.14
C GLU A 36 2.08 -8.19 -13.84
N LEU A 37 2.30 -7.57 -12.68
CA LEU A 37 3.64 -7.14 -12.26
C LEU A 37 4.57 -8.31 -11.88
N GLY A 38 4.02 -9.50 -11.72
CA GLY A 38 4.79 -10.73 -11.55
C GLY A 38 5.52 -11.19 -12.82
N ARG A 39 5.35 -10.49 -13.96
CA ARG A 39 5.96 -10.77 -15.26
C ARG A 39 6.41 -9.47 -15.92
N GLY A 40 7.42 -9.54 -16.76
CA GLY A 40 7.83 -8.42 -17.63
C GLY A 40 9.07 -7.66 -17.18
N ILE A 41 9.18 -7.24 -15.92
CA ILE A 41 10.37 -6.53 -15.42
C ILE A 41 11.16 -7.48 -14.52
N PRO A 42 12.32 -8.01 -14.97
CA PRO A 42 13.01 -9.12 -14.29
C PRO A 42 13.24 -8.90 -12.79
N SER A 43 13.83 -7.76 -12.40
CA SER A 43 14.12 -7.44 -10.99
C SER A 43 12.86 -7.29 -10.13
N VAL A 44 11.85 -6.59 -10.63
CA VAL A 44 10.56 -6.38 -9.94
C VAL A 44 9.80 -7.69 -9.83
N SER A 45 9.67 -8.41 -10.94
CA SER A 45 8.95 -9.69 -11.01
C SER A 45 9.57 -10.75 -10.11
N TYR A 46 10.91 -10.83 -10.08
CA TYR A 46 11.63 -11.73 -9.17
C TYR A 46 11.36 -11.39 -7.71
N ASN A 47 11.50 -10.12 -7.35
CA ASN A 47 11.31 -9.65 -5.96
C ASN A 47 9.88 -9.86 -5.48
N LEU A 48 8.88 -9.54 -6.31
CA LEU A 48 7.48 -9.77 -5.97
C LEU A 48 7.14 -11.25 -5.78
N ARG A 49 7.71 -12.15 -6.57
CA ARG A 49 7.46 -13.60 -6.47
C ARG A 49 8.22 -14.29 -5.34
N LYS A 50 9.45 -13.85 -5.06
CA LYS A 50 10.35 -14.51 -4.10
C LYS A 50 10.49 -13.74 -2.79
N GLY A 51 10.17 -12.44 -2.78
CA GLY A 51 10.31 -11.56 -1.62
C GLY A 51 9.18 -11.64 -0.59
N GLY A 52 8.20 -12.54 -0.75
CA GLY A 52 7.08 -12.69 0.18
C GLY A 52 5.92 -11.70 -0.04
N SER A 53 5.95 -10.94 -1.15
CA SER A 53 4.81 -10.14 -1.61
C SER A 53 3.76 -11.03 -2.26
N ILE A 54 2.49 -10.59 -2.30
CA ILE A 54 1.43 -11.33 -2.99
C ILE A 54 1.00 -10.67 -4.28
N LEU A 55 0.62 -11.52 -5.22
CA LEU A 55 0.15 -11.12 -6.55
C LEU A 55 -1.34 -11.47 -6.67
N ILE A 56 -2.17 -10.45 -6.83
CA ILE A 56 -3.62 -10.60 -6.88
C ILE A 56 -4.19 -10.13 -8.22
N ASP A 57 -5.26 -10.77 -8.64
CA ASP A 57 -6.13 -10.28 -9.69
C ASP A 57 -7.22 -9.39 -9.07
N ARG A 58 -7.04 -8.08 -9.17
CA ARG A 58 -7.95 -7.09 -8.56
C ARG A 58 -9.36 -7.11 -9.18
N LYS A 59 -9.51 -7.68 -10.37
CA LYS A 59 -10.81 -7.82 -11.05
C LYS A 59 -11.53 -9.11 -10.65
N ASN A 60 -10.84 -10.02 -9.97
CA ASN A 60 -11.39 -11.30 -9.56
C ASN A 60 -11.36 -11.45 -8.02
N PRO A 61 -12.42 -11.02 -7.30
CA PRO A 61 -12.49 -11.14 -5.85
C PRO A 61 -12.39 -12.59 -5.36
N ARG A 62 -12.86 -13.57 -6.14
CA ARG A 62 -12.78 -15.00 -5.79
C ARG A 62 -11.33 -15.49 -5.70
N GLN A 63 -10.43 -14.92 -6.50
CA GLN A 63 -8.99 -15.20 -6.43
C GLN A 63 -8.29 -14.33 -5.38
N SER A 64 -8.58 -13.03 -5.38
CA SER A 64 -7.80 -12.06 -4.58
C SER A 64 -8.06 -12.15 -3.07
N LEU A 65 -9.30 -12.33 -2.65
CA LEU A 65 -9.63 -12.32 -1.22
C LEU A 65 -9.03 -13.49 -0.43
N PRO A 66 -9.07 -14.75 -0.92
CA PRO A 66 -8.38 -15.86 -0.25
C PRO A 66 -6.86 -15.65 -0.14
N GLU A 67 -6.22 -15.07 -1.17
CA GLU A 67 -4.78 -14.79 -1.13
C GLU A 67 -4.45 -13.68 -0.12
N ILE A 68 -5.25 -12.62 -0.04
CA ILE A 68 -5.09 -11.58 0.98
C ILE A 68 -5.31 -12.16 2.38
N LYS A 69 -6.28 -13.06 2.57
CA LYS A 69 -6.51 -13.75 3.85
C LYS A 69 -5.26 -14.54 4.28
N LYS A 70 -4.74 -15.40 3.41
CA LYS A 70 -3.52 -16.19 3.70
C LYS A 70 -2.34 -15.26 4.05
N PHE A 71 -2.20 -14.18 3.30
CA PHE A 71 -1.16 -13.19 3.53
C PHE A 71 -1.32 -12.49 4.88
N ALA A 72 -2.53 -12.08 5.26
CA ALA A 72 -2.79 -11.48 6.56
C ALA A 72 -2.46 -12.43 7.72
N GLN A 73 -2.81 -13.70 7.59
CA GLN A 73 -2.44 -14.74 8.55
C GLN A 73 -0.91 -14.94 8.63
N TYR A 74 -0.23 -14.94 7.49
CA TYR A 74 1.23 -14.98 7.44
C TYR A 74 1.86 -13.79 8.17
N LEU A 75 1.39 -12.55 7.92
CA LEU A 75 1.86 -11.36 8.63
C LEU A 75 1.68 -11.49 10.15
N ASN A 76 0.50 -11.93 10.57
CA ASN A 76 0.15 -12.09 11.97
C ASN A 76 1.05 -13.12 12.70
N ASN A 77 1.48 -14.17 11.96
CA ASN A 77 2.29 -15.25 12.53
C ASN A 77 3.80 -14.97 12.46
N THR A 78 4.24 -14.11 11.54
CA THR A 78 5.67 -13.86 11.30
C THR A 78 6.12 -12.46 11.69
N ASN A 79 5.20 -11.62 12.17
CA ASN A 79 5.44 -10.21 12.50
C ASN A 79 6.05 -9.40 11.33
N ARG A 80 5.73 -9.81 10.08
CA ARG A 80 6.10 -9.08 8.88
C ARG A 80 5.10 -7.96 8.62
N SER A 81 5.48 -7.00 7.78
CA SER A 81 4.65 -5.85 7.47
C SER A 81 4.09 -5.92 6.05
N ALA A 82 2.90 -5.36 5.87
CA ALA A 82 2.27 -5.20 4.57
C ALA A 82 2.31 -3.75 4.10
N VAL A 83 2.32 -3.56 2.78
CA VAL A 83 2.02 -2.29 2.13
C VAL A 83 0.85 -2.50 1.18
N ILE A 84 -0.18 -1.69 1.33
CA ILE A 84 -1.36 -1.72 0.46
C ILE A 84 -1.68 -0.32 -0.05
N PHE A 85 -2.00 -0.25 -1.34
CA PHE A 85 -2.56 0.92 -2.00
C PHE A 85 -4.05 0.64 -2.30
N PRO A 86 -4.97 1.03 -1.40
CA PRO A 86 -6.37 0.59 -1.49
C PRO A 86 -7.14 1.20 -2.66
N GLU A 87 -6.61 2.24 -3.30
CA GLU A 87 -7.15 2.80 -4.55
C GLU A 87 -7.15 1.79 -5.70
N GLY A 88 -6.29 0.75 -5.63
CA GLY A 88 -6.16 -0.27 -6.67
C GLY A 88 -5.51 0.21 -7.96
N THR A 89 -5.30 1.49 -8.16
CA THR A 89 -4.63 2.08 -9.32
C THR A 89 -3.97 3.41 -8.93
N ARG A 90 -3.09 3.93 -9.78
CA ARG A 90 -2.39 5.20 -9.56
C ARG A 90 -3.27 6.39 -9.92
N SER A 91 -3.23 7.43 -9.10
CA SER A 91 -3.79 8.73 -9.42
C SER A 91 -2.86 9.47 -10.42
N LYS A 92 -3.44 10.04 -11.46
CA LYS A 92 -2.70 10.86 -12.45
C LYS A 92 -2.73 12.36 -12.13
N THR A 93 -3.49 12.75 -11.13
CA THR A 93 -3.72 14.16 -10.77
C THR A 93 -3.25 14.49 -9.36
N GLY A 94 -2.74 13.49 -8.63
CA GLY A 94 -2.39 13.65 -7.22
C GLY A 94 -3.55 13.42 -6.26
N MET A 95 -4.80 13.58 -6.72
CA MET A 95 -5.98 13.34 -5.89
C MET A 95 -6.21 11.85 -5.68
N PRO A 96 -6.35 11.38 -4.43
CA PRO A 96 -6.65 9.97 -4.16
C PRO A 96 -7.99 9.56 -4.74
N ARG A 97 -8.08 8.30 -5.15
CA ARG A 97 -9.35 7.66 -5.48
C ARG A 97 -9.94 7.03 -4.23
N LYS A 98 -11.27 6.84 -4.23
CA LYS A 98 -11.96 6.14 -3.16
C LYS A 98 -11.31 4.79 -2.87
N PHE A 99 -11.12 4.48 -1.61
CA PHE A 99 -10.51 3.23 -1.18
C PHE A 99 -11.43 2.04 -1.43
N SER A 100 -10.85 0.97 -1.96
CA SER A 100 -11.54 -0.33 -2.07
C SER A 100 -11.49 -1.02 -0.69
N PRO A 101 -12.64 -1.24 -0.02
CA PRO A 101 -12.65 -1.72 1.37
C PRO A 101 -12.29 -3.19 1.50
N ASN A 102 -12.53 -4.02 0.48
CA ASN A 102 -12.46 -5.47 0.61
C ASN A 102 -11.07 -5.99 1.00
N GLY A 103 -10.01 -5.44 0.41
CA GLY A 103 -8.64 -5.81 0.77
C GLY A 103 -8.28 -5.42 2.20
N LEU A 104 -8.68 -4.23 2.62
CA LEU A 104 -8.46 -3.73 3.99
C LEU A 104 -9.24 -4.55 5.01
N LYS A 105 -10.52 -4.86 4.75
CA LYS A 105 -11.35 -5.74 5.60
C LYS A 105 -10.69 -7.09 5.85
N MET A 106 -10.12 -7.70 4.81
CA MET A 106 -9.41 -8.97 4.94
C MET A 106 -8.14 -8.84 5.78
N LEU A 107 -7.34 -7.79 5.54
CA LEU A 107 -6.13 -7.55 6.33
C LEU A 107 -6.45 -7.33 7.81
N PHE A 108 -7.39 -6.45 8.11
CA PHE A 108 -7.74 -6.12 9.50
C PHE A 108 -8.34 -7.31 10.24
N LYS A 109 -9.25 -8.05 9.59
CA LYS A 109 -9.88 -9.24 10.18
C LYS A 109 -8.89 -10.36 10.51
N PHE A 110 -7.90 -10.61 9.65
CA PHE A 110 -6.98 -11.75 9.77
C PHE A 110 -5.58 -11.40 10.29
N CYS A 111 -5.34 -10.10 10.55
CA CYS A 111 -4.14 -9.61 11.24
C CYS A 111 -4.50 -8.65 12.38
N PRO A 112 -5.24 -9.10 13.41
CA PRO A 112 -5.77 -8.23 14.46
C PRO A 112 -4.70 -7.62 15.37
N LYS A 113 -3.50 -8.21 15.41
CA LYS A 113 -2.36 -7.68 16.17
C LYS A 113 -1.67 -6.52 15.47
N ALA A 114 -2.03 -6.24 14.22
CA ALA A 114 -1.33 -5.25 13.43
C ALA A 114 -1.56 -3.81 13.92
N VAL A 115 -0.55 -3.01 13.70
CA VAL A 115 -0.62 -1.56 13.77
C VAL A 115 -0.75 -1.02 12.35
N ILE A 116 -1.75 -0.20 12.11
CA ILE A 116 -1.95 0.48 10.83
C ILE A 116 -1.15 1.77 10.85
N VAL A 117 -0.39 1.99 9.79
CA VAL A 117 0.38 3.22 9.58
C VAL A 117 -0.11 3.88 8.31
N PRO A 118 -0.97 4.92 8.41
CA PRO A 118 -1.38 5.70 7.25
C PRO A 118 -0.19 6.50 6.71
N VAL A 119 -0.06 6.56 5.39
CA VAL A 119 1.01 7.32 4.73
C VAL A 119 0.44 8.12 3.57
N THR A 120 0.64 9.43 3.60
CA THR A 120 0.26 10.31 2.50
C THR A 120 1.45 10.58 1.60
N ILE A 121 1.26 10.35 0.30
CA ILE A 121 2.25 10.59 -0.75
C ILE A 121 1.78 11.76 -1.61
N ASN A 122 2.61 12.78 -1.73
CA ASN A 122 2.33 13.98 -2.52
C ASN A 122 3.36 14.16 -3.63
N ASN A 123 2.88 14.68 -4.76
CA ASN A 123 3.67 15.10 -5.93
C ASN A 123 4.34 13.99 -6.74
N SER A 124 4.32 12.73 -6.35
CA SER A 124 5.04 11.70 -7.11
C SER A 124 4.44 11.45 -8.50
N TRP A 125 3.15 11.75 -8.72
CA TRP A 125 2.52 11.72 -10.04
C TRP A 125 3.15 12.69 -11.04
N LYS A 126 3.72 13.80 -10.56
CA LYS A 126 4.38 14.81 -11.40
C LYS A 126 5.62 14.26 -12.10
N ILE A 127 6.31 13.28 -11.47
CA ILE A 127 7.48 12.62 -12.09
C ILE A 127 7.11 12.00 -13.44
N VAL A 128 5.90 11.46 -13.54
CA VAL A 128 5.41 10.70 -14.70
C VAL A 128 4.29 11.43 -15.44
N LYS A 129 4.14 12.74 -15.28
CA LYS A 129 3.04 13.50 -15.90
C LYS A 129 3.05 13.44 -17.43
N HIS A 130 4.22 13.24 -18.04
CA HIS A 130 4.40 13.08 -19.48
C HIS A 130 4.43 11.61 -19.94
N GLY A 131 4.14 10.64 -19.02
CA GLY A 131 4.24 9.21 -19.30
C GLY A 131 5.50 8.57 -18.70
N ALA A 132 5.96 7.48 -19.33
CA ALA A 132 7.14 6.77 -18.85
C ALA A 132 8.46 7.52 -19.14
N PHE A 133 8.44 8.39 -20.15
CA PHE A 133 9.59 9.23 -20.59
C PHE A 133 9.07 10.42 -21.40
N PRO A 134 9.68 11.64 -21.28
CA PRO A 134 10.70 11.99 -20.29
C PRO A 134 10.12 12.09 -18.87
N LEU A 135 10.97 11.83 -17.87
CA LEU A 135 10.61 12.07 -16.48
C LEU A 135 10.75 13.57 -16.16
N GLU A 136 9.86 14.08 -15.32
CA GLU A 136 9.96 15.46 -14.83
C GLU A 136 11.07 15.56 -13.79
N LEU A 137 11.98 16.51 -13.98
CA LEU A 137 13.09 16.75 -13.07
C LEU A 137 12.71 17.77 -11.98
N GLY A 138 13.41 17.73 -10.85
CA GLY A 138 13.23 18.67 -9.75
C GLY A 138 11.95 18.49 -8.94
N VAL A 139 11.19 17.42 -9.16
CA VAL A 139 9.96 17.15 -8.40
C VAL A 139 10.29 16.82 -6.95
N LYS A 140 9.75 17.62 -6.03
CA LYS A 140 9.86 17.37 -4.58
C LYS A 140 8.71 16.46 -4.15
N VAL A 141 8.97 15.17 -4.03
CA VAL A 141 8.01 14.19 -3.49
C VAL A 141 8.02 14.25 -1.98
N LYS A 142 6.84 14.31 -1.36
CA LYS A 142 6.68 14.32 0.09
C LYS A 142 5.96 13.05 0.56
N PHE A 143 6.54 12.38 1.54
CA PHE A 143 5.90 11.28 2.29
C PHE A 143 5.62 11.79 3.70
N THR A 144 4.34 11.75 4.09
CA THR A 144 3.92 12.07 5.47
C THR A 144 3.42 10.80 6.11
N VAL A 145 4.02 10.42 7.23
CA VAL A 145 3.59 9.27 8.04
C VAL A 145 2.71 9.82 9.16
N GLN A 146 1.48 9.35 9.25
CA GLN A 146 0.54 9.72 10.30
C GLN A 146 0.70 8.84 11.54
N ASP A 147 0.03 9.21 12.61
CA ASP A 147 0.02 8.45 13.85
C ASP A 147 -0.51 7.03 13.64
N PRO A 148 0.14 6.03 14.24
CA PRO A 148 -0.28 4.65 14.10
C PRO A 148 -1.63 4.40 14.78
N ILE A 149 -2.45 3.53 14.16
CA ILE A 149 -3.78 3.16 14.63
C ILE A 149 -3.79 1.65 14.91
N LEU A 150 -4.24 1.24 16.09
CA LEU A 150 -4.36 -0.18 16.42
C LEU A 150 -5.64 -0.76 15.81
N VAL A 151 -5.54 -1.92 15.15
CA VAL A 151 -6.68 -2.56 14.48
C VAL A 151 -7.85 -2.82 15.43
N HIS A 152 -7.57 -3.22 16.67
CA HIS A 152 -8.60 -3.58 17.64
C HIS A 152 -9.32 -2.41 18.31
N GLN A 153 -8.93 -1.15 18.04
CA GLN A 153 -9.54 0.04 18.66
C GLN A 153 -10.88 0.44 18.02
N PHE A 154 -11.14 -0.02 16.81
CA PHE A 154 -12.31 0.36 16.04
C PHE A 154 -12.95 -0.85 15.35
N ASP A 155 -14.23 -0.76 15.02
CA ASP A 155 -14.82 -1.66 14.04
C ASP A 155 -14.19 -1.46 12.67
N THR A 156 -14.32 -2.46 11.81
CA THR A 156 -13.60 -2.47 10.53
C THR A 156 -14.00 -1.34 9.59
N GLU A 157 -15.28 -0.96 9.57
CA GLU A 157 -15.81 0.10 8.72
C GLU A 157 -15.28 1.47 9.15
N THR A 158 -15.45 1.81 10.41
CA THR A 158 -14.94 3.05 11.02
C THR A 158 -13.43 3.16 10.87
N LEU A 159 -12.71 2.04 11.01
CA LEU A 159 -11.26 2.01 10.86
C LEU A 159 -10.82 2.35 9.43
N ILE A 160 -11.52 1.83 8.41
CA ILE A 160 -11.22 2.12 7.01
C ILE A 160 -11.46 3.61 6.71
N GLU A 161 -12.60 4.15 7.16
CA GLU A 161 -12.93 5.57 6.99
C GLU A 161 -11.90 6.48 7.67
N LYS A 162 -11.51 6.15 8.90
CA LYS A 162 -10.50 6.90 9.64
C LYS A 162 -9.15 6.89 8.92
N VAL A 163 -8.70 5.74 8.45
CA VAL A 163 -7.44 5.62 7.70
C VAL A 163 -7.49 6.42 6.40
N GLU A 164 -8.62 6.39 5.68
CA GLU A 164 -8.82 7.18 4.46
C GLU A 164 -8.77 8.67 4.76
N GLN A 165 -9.46 9.13 5.81
CA GLN A 165 -9.45 10.54 6.24
C GLN A 165 -8.05 11.01 6.66
N GLU A 166 -7.30 10.20 7.42
CA GLU A 166 -5.94 10.51 7.83
C GLU A 166 -4.99 10.69 6.64
N ILE A 167 -5.17 9.92 5.56
CA ILE A 167 -4.38 10.07 4.34
C ILE A 167 -4.81 11.29 3.54
N ILE A 168 -6.13 11.54 3.43
CA ILE A 168 -6.67 12.63 2.60
C ILE A 168 -6.37 14.00 3.19
N LYS A 169 -6.39 14.15 4.52
CA LYS A 169 -6.18 15.45 5.18
C LYS A 169 -4.85 16.12 4.82
N ASP A 170 -3.83 15.33 4.51
CA ASP A 170 -2.48 15.82 4.19
C ASP A 170 -2.20 15.86 2.67
N ILE A 171 -3.21 15.60 1.84
CA ILE A 171 -3.09 15.76 0.38
C ILE A 171 -2.98 17.24 0.04
N ILE A 172 -1.91 17.57 -0.68
CA ILE A 172 -1.69 18.93 -1.17
C ILE A 172 -2.50 19.10 -2.47
N ASN A 173 -3.56 19.87 -2.38
CA ASN A 173 -4.30 20.34 -3.56
C ASN A 173 -3.48 21.38 -4.29
N GLN A 174 -3.11 21.10 -5.54
CA GLN A 174 -2.42 22.04 -6.42
C GLN A 174 -3.18 22.22 -7.71
#